data_647f7b8a45d067348c2189b6b4215bc3
#
_entry.id   647f7b8a45d067348c2189b6b4215bc3
#
_cell.length_a   1.000
_cell.length_b   1.000
_cell.length_c   1.000
_cell.angle_alpha   90.00
_cell.angle_beta   90.00
_cell.angle_gamma   90.00
#
_symmetry.space_group_name_H-M   'P 1'
#
loop_
_entity.id
_entity.type
_entity.pdbx_description
1 polymer ?
#
loop_
_entity_poly.entity_id
_entity_poly.type
_entity_poly.pdbx_seq_one_letter_code
_entity_poly.pdbx_strand_id
1 'polypeptide(L)'
;MNRNENAVAAKKNEAKNEVLKNKIDFTLFLTVRLANPNGDPLNGNQPRTDLEGIGYLSQECIKRKIRNRLQDMGEPVLLQSPDRIHFDGATCTLDRVKMHADLVELMTRICERDKTCTRQDFIQAACEKWLDVRLFGGTFAYKYTELSG
;
A
#
# COMPACT_ATOMS: atom_id res chain seq x y z
N MET A 1 16.31 36.02 8.85
CA MET A 1 15.14 35.16 8.66
C MET A 1 14.91 34.97 7.18
N ASN A 2 15.11 33.76 6.71
CA ASN A 2 15.48 33.44 5.32
C ASN A 2 14.28 33.37 4.36
N ARG A 3 14.21 34.30 3.41
CA ARG A 3 13.26 34.26 2.26
C ARG A 3 13.42 32.99 1.41
N ASN A 4 14.58 32.33 1.43
CA ASN A 4 14.85 31.11 0.67
C ASN A 4 14.20 29.84 1.25
N GLU A 5 13.97 29.75 2.56
CA GLU A 5 13.33 28.59 3.18
C GLU A 5 11.84 28.50 2.84
N ASN A 6 11.17 29.65 2.77
CA ASN A 6 9.76 29.72 2.37
C ASN A 6 9.54 29.39 0.89
N ALA A 7 10.49 29.76 0.02
CA ALA A 7 10.40 29.43 -1.41
C ALA A 7 10.66 27.93 -1.69
N VAL A 8 11.52 27.28 -0.90
CA VAL A 8 11.77 25.84 -1.00
C VAL A 8 10.57 25.04 -0.45
N ALA A 9 9.96 25.50 0.64
CA ALA A 9 8.75 24.88 1.19
C ALA A 9 7.53 25.04 0.26
N ALA A 10 7.36 26.21 -0.38
CA ALA A 10 6.30 26.43 -1.35
C ALA A 10 6.48 25.55 -2.61
N LYS A 11 7.69 25.44 -3.16
CA LYS A 11 7.98 24.53 -4.28
C LYS A 11 7.77 23.05 -3.93
N LYS A 12 7.99 22.65 -2.68
CA LYS A 12 7.73 21.28 -2.21
C LYS A 12 6.24 20.96 -2.09
N ASN A 13 5.40 21.97 -1.84
CA ASN A 13 3.94 21.81 -1.78
C ASN A 13 3.28 21.81 -3.16
N GLU A 14 3.80 22.54 -4.15
CA GLU A 14 3.29 22.51 -5.52
C GLU A 14 3.63 21.17 -6.23
N ALA A 15 4.76 20.55 -5.93
CA ALA A 15 5.12 19.23 -6.46
C ALA A 15 4.25 18.07 -5.93
N LYS A 16 3.48 18.28 -4.85
CA LYS A 16 2.62 17.25 -4.25
C LYS A 16 1.32 16.98 -5.03
N ASN A 17 0.96 17.81 -6.00
CA ASN A 17 -0.34 17.70 -6.69
C ASN A 17 -0.27 17.08 -8.09
N GLU A 18 0.90 16.74 -8.59
CA GLU A 18 0.98 16.01 -9.87
C GLU A 18 0.85 14.51 -9.64
N VAL A 19 -0.34 13.99 -9.93
CA VAL A 19 -0.58 12.55 -9.94
C VAL A 19 0.16 11.94 -11.13
N LEU A 20 0.99 10.95 -10.85
CA LEU A 20 1.67 10.18 -11.89
C LEU A 20 0.64 9.53 -12.81
N LYS A 21 0.67 9.91 -14.09
CA LYS A 21 -0.30 9.46 -15.11
C LYS A 21 0.22 8.30 -15.96
N ASN A 22 1.51 8.04 -15.90
CA ASN A 22 2.18 7.05 -16.74
C ASN A 22 2.57 5.83 -15.92
N LYS A 23 2.59 4.65 -16.59
CA LYS A 23 3.22 3.45 -16.07
C LYS A 23 4.72 3.71 -15.85
N ILE A 24 5.25 3.25 -14.74
CA ILE A 24 6.70 3.26 -14.48
C ILE A 24 7.21 1.82 -14.54
N ASP A 25 8.19 1.60 -15.39
CA ASP A 25 9.03 0.42 -15.36
C ASP A 25 10.41 0.82 -14.82
N PHE A 26 10.91 0.09 -13.83
CA PHE A 26 12.22 0.37 -13.23
C PHE A 26 12.99 -0.91 -12.96
N THR A 27 14.30 -0.80 -12.93
CA THR A 27 15.20 -1.88 -12.54
C THR A 27 15.86 -1.52 -11.21
N LEU A 28 15.84 -2.47 -10.27
CA LEU A 28 16.46 -2.32 -8.96
C LEU A 28 17.66 -3.25 -8.84
N PHE A 29 18.85 -2.69 -8.62
CA PHE A 29 20.05 -3.44 -8.30
C PHE A 29 20.26 -3.44 -6.78
N LEU A 30 20.43 -4.62 -6.19
CA LEU A 30 20.66 -4.79 -4.77
C LEU A 30 21.97 -5.54 -4.56
N THR A 31 22.82 -5.03 -3.66
CA THR A 31 23.96 -5.76 -3.13
C THR A 31 23.69 -6.11 -1.68
N VAL A 32 23.83 -7.40 -1.35
CA VAL A 32 23.63 -7.91 0.01
C VAL A 32 24.94 -8.48 0.53
N ARG A 33 25.35 -8.03 1.71
CA ARG A 33 26.53 -8.56 2.40
C ARG A 33 26.22 -8.77 3.87
N LEU A 34 26.47 -9.98 4.36
CA LEU A 34 26.26 -10.36 5.78
C LEU A 34 24.85 -10.00 6.30
N ALA A 35 23.81 -10.13 5.44
CA ALA A 35 22.43 -9.80 5.78
C ALA A 35 21.47 -10.76 5.11
N ASN A 36 20.30 -10.94 5.73
CA ASN A 36 19.20 -11.72 5.20
C ASN A 36 18.05 -10.78 4.77
N PRO A 37 17.99 -10.37 3.50
CA PRO A 37 16.98 -9.43 3.03
C PRO A 37 15.59 -10.06 2.91
N ASN A 38 15.49 -11.40 2.83
CA ASN A 38 14.26 -12.15 2.64
C ASN A 38 14.35 -13.54 3.26
N GLY A 39 14.09 -13.61 4.58
CA GLY A 39 14.08 -14.87 5.30
C GLY A 39 12.94 -15.80 4.89
N ASP A 40 13.17 -17.08 4.97
CA ASP A 40 12.17 -18.11 4.81
C ASP A 40 11.68 -18.62 6.18
N PRO A 41 10.46 -18.26 6.60
CA PRO A 41 9.92 -18.68 7.90
C PRO A 41 9.76 -20.21 8.02
N LEU A 42 9.64 -20.91 6.89
CA LEU A 42 9.51 -22.38 6.87
C LEU A 42 10.87 -23.08 6.97
N ASN A 43 11.97 -22.36 6.79
CA ASN A 43 13.32 -22.88 6.84
C ASN A 43 14.18 -22.12 7.88
N GLY A 44 13.67 -22.02 9.11
CA GLY A 44 14.42 -21.38 10.20
C GLY A 44 14.85 -19.93 9.92
N ASN A 45 14.10 -19.22 9.12
CA ASN A 45 14.38 -17.85 8.68
C ASN A 45 15.72 -17.69 7.92
N GLN A 46 16.22 -18.76 7.29
CA GLN A 46 17.37 -18.69 6.40
C GLN A 46 17.04 -17.84 5.16
N PRO A 47 18.03 -17.27 4.47
CA PRO A 47 17.79 -16.59 3.20
C PRO A 47 17.09 -17.49 2.20
N ARG A 48 16.05 -16.99 1.54
CA ARG A 48 15.35 -17.73 0.50
C ARG A 48 16.27 -18.01 -0.68
N THR A 49 16.29 -19.27 -1.12
CA THR A 49 17.00 -19.71 -2.31
C THR A 49 16.08 -20.45 -3.24
N ASP A 50 16.39 -20.44 -4.52
CA ASP A 50 15.76 -21.31 -5.51
C ASP A 50 16.33 -22.73 -5.46
N LEU A 51 15.90 -23.57 -6.40
CA LEU A 51 16.37 -24.96 -6.50
C LEU A 51 17.86 -25.09 -6.84
N GLU A 52 18.45 -24.06 -7.40
CA GLU A 52 19.87 -23.98 -7.77
C GLU A 52 20.73 -23.39 -6.63
N GLY A 53 20.09 -23.03 -5.51
CA GLY A 53 20.76 -22.43 -4.36
C GLY A 53 21.04 -20.93 -4.48
N ILE A 54 20.48 -20.27 -5.51
CA ILE A 54 20.64 -18.83 -5.73
C ILE A 54 19.66 -18.08 -4.83
N GLY A 55 20.18 -17.11 -4.06
CA GLY A 55 19.34 -16.27 -3.21
C GLY A 55 18.41 -15.36 -4.03
N TYR A 56 17.15 -15.23 -3.58
CA TYR A 56 16.20 -14.34 -4.24
C TYR A 56 15.36 -13.53 -3.25
N LEU A 57 14.82 -12.41 -3.75
CA LEU A 57 13.84 -11.59 -3.07
C LEU A 57 12.47 -11.84 -3.71
N SER A 58 11.50 -12.30 -2.92
CA SER A 58 10.14 -12.45 -3.44
C SER A 58 9.50 -11.10 -3.71
N GLN A 59 8.51 -11.07 -4.61
CA GLN A 59 7.78 -9.85 -4.90
C GLN A 59 7.03 -9.30 -3.67
N GLU A 60 6.56 -10.17 -2.78
CA GLU A 60 5.90 -9.79 -1.52
C GLU A 60 6.88 -9.08 -0.60
N CYS A 61 8.12 -9.58 -0.49
CA CYS A 61 9.18 -8.96 0.28
C CYS A 61 9.50 -7.56 -0.26
N ILE A 62 9.65 -7.41 -1.57
CA ILE A 62 9.92 -6.11 -2.21
C ILE A 62 8.75 -5.14 -1.97
N LYS A 63 7.51 -5.58 -2.24
CA LYS A 63 6.32 -4.76 -2.00
C LYS A 63 6.20 -4.33 -0.54
N ARG A 64 6.53 -5.23 0.42
CA ARG A 64 6.55 -4.89 1.86
C ARG A 64 7.56 -3.81 2.18
N LYS A 65 8.78 -3.91 1.65
CA LYS A 65 9.82 -2.90 1.86
C LYS A 65 9.42 -1.53 1.31
N ILE A 66 8.80 -1.51 0.13
CA ILE A 66 8.28 -0.26 -0.47
C ILE A 66 7.16 0.32 0.40
N ARG A 67 6.18 -0.49 0.83
CA ARG A 67 5.10 -0.02 1.73
C ARG A 67 5.64 0.55 3.03
N ASN A 68 6.62 -0.12 3.63
CA ASN A 68 7.24 0.36 4.86
C ASN A 68 7.90 1.73 4.63
N ARG A 69 8.58 1.90 3.50
CA ARG A 69 9.19 3.20 3.15
C ARG A 69 8.15 4.28 2.90
N LEU A 70 7.04 3.96 2.23
CA LEU A 70 5.94 4.90 2.05
C LEU A 70 5.35 5.35 3.39
N GLN A 71 5.14 4.43 4.33
CA GLN A 71 4.71 4.77 5.69
C GLN A 71 5.70 5.69 6.40
N ASP A 72 7.01 5.43 6.30
CA ASP A 72 8.06 6.29 6.88
C ASP A 72 8.03 7.72 6.28
N MET A 73 7.53 7.85 5.05
CA MET A 73 7.34 9.14 4.37
C MET A 73 6.00 9.81 4.72
N GLY A 74 5.15 9.15 5.51
CA GLY A 74 3.83 9.65 5.89
C GLY A 74 2.75 9.43 4.83
N GLU A 75 3.02 8.60 3.83
CA GLU A 75 2.01 8.27 2.80
C GLU A 75 0.99 7.25 3.33
N PRO A 76 -0.28 7.40 2.98
CA PRO A 76 -1.32 6.46 3.40
C PRO A 76 -1.15 5.11 2.71
N VAL A 77 -1.10 4.05 3.52
CA VAL A 77 -0.91 2.66 3.09
C VAL A 77 -1.99 1.77 3.70
N LEU A 78 -2.70 1.02 2.85
CA LEU A 78 -3.74 0.09 3.28
C LEU A 78 -3.15 -1.14 3.99
N LEU A 79 -2.16 -1.80 3.36
CA LEU A 79 -1.56 -3.02 3.89
C LEU A 79 -0.37 -2.67 4.79
N GLN A 80 -0.63 -2.54 6.08
CA GLN A 80 0.40 -2.30 7.09
C GLN A 80 0.84 -3.61 7.73
N SER A 81 2.09 -3.68 8.19
CA SER A 81 2.53 -4.82 8.98
C SER A 81 2.25 -4.58 10.47
N PRO A 82 2.03 -5.65 11.28
CA PRO A 82 1.65 -5.50 12.70
C PRO A 82 2.63 -4.69 13.54
N ASP A 83 3.92 -4.73 13.21
CA ASP A 83 4.98 -3.97 13.88
C ASP A 83 5.03 -2.48 13.48
N ARG A 84 4.24 -2.10 12.46
CA ARG A 84 4.16 -0.75 11.91
C ARG A 84 2.74 -0.23 11.79
N ILE A 85 1.82 -0.78 12.57
CA ILE A 85 0.46 -0.26 12.66
C ILE A 85 0.55 1.15 13.26
N HIS A 86 0.31 2.14 12.43
CA HIS A 86 0.24 3.52 12.86
C HIS A 86 -1.10 3.80 13.54
N PHE A 87 -1.13 4.89 14.29
CA PHE A 87 -2.18 5.38 15.20
C PHE A 87 -3.53 5.70 14.52
N ASP A 88 -3.89 4.97 13.47
CA ASP A 88 -5.21 5.07 12.84
C ASP A 88 -6.30 4.29 13.60
N GLY A 89 -5.91 3.51 14.61
CA GLY A 89 -6.83 2.71 15.42
C GLY A 89 -7.35 1.44 14.72
N ALA A 90 -6.93 1.21 13.47
CA ALA A 90 -7.34 0.04 12.71
C ALA A 90 -6.47 -1.17 13.05
N THR A 91 -7.08 -2.30 13.32
CA THR A 91 -6.36 -3.56 13.60
C THR A 91 -6.12 -4.40 12.35
N CYS A 92 -6.92 -4.18 11.32
CA CYS A 92 -6.83 -4.90 10.05
C CYS A 92 -7.22 -4.03 8.85
N THR A 93 -7.12 -4.59 7.64
CA THR A 93 -7.50 -3.88 6.41
C THR A 93 -8.99 -3.56 6.34
N LEU A 94 -9.84 -4.42 6.87
CA LEU A 94 -11.28 -4.19 6.93
C LEU A 94 -11.61 -2.96 7.78
N ASP A 95 -10.97 -2.82 8.96
CA ASP A 95 -11.18 -1.67 9.83
C ASP A 95 -10.81 -0.37 9.11
N ARG A 96 -9.69 -0.36 8.36
CA ARG A 96 -9.29 0.80 7.55
C ARG A 96 -10.31 1.16 6.47
N VAL A 97 -10.90 0.15 5.81
CA VAL A 97 -11.97 0.39 4.83
C VAL A 97 -13.20 0.97 5.53
N LYS A 98 -13.59 0.44 6.70
CA LYS A 98 -14.74 0.92 7.48
C LYS A 98 -14.60 2.37 7.96
N MET A 99 -13.39 2.87 8.12
CA MET A 99 -13.14 4.28 8.46
C MET A 99 -13.54 5.25 7.34
N HIS A 100 -13.78 4.75 6.13
CA HIS A 100 -14.16 5.54 4.96
C HIS A 100 -15.60 5.23 4.55
N ALA A 101 -16.54 6.05 5.01
CA ALA A 101 -17.97 5.85 4.77
C ALA A 101 -18.33 5.74 3.29
N ASP A 102 -17.66 6.49 2.42
CA ASP A 102 -17.81 6.42 0.97
C ASP A 102 -17.43 5.06 0.39
N LEU A 103 -16.37 4.42 0.88
CA LEU A 103 -15.98 3.08 0.45
C LEU A 103 -16.98 2.02 0.95
N VAL A 104 -17.46 2.16 2.19
CA VAL A 104 -18.49 1.27 2.74
C VAL A 104 -19.76 1.37 1.93
N GLU A 105 -20.22 2.58 1.60
CA GLU A 105 -21.39 2.81 0.75
C GLU A 105 -21.23 2.17 -0.63
N LEU A 106 -20.11 2.42 -1.32
CA LEU A 106 -19.83 1.84 -2.63
C LEU A 106 -19.83 0.32 -2.59
N MET A 107 -19.20 -0.30 -1.58
CA MET A 107 -19.21 -1.76 -1.44
C MET A 107 -20.61 -2.31 -1.16
N THR A 108 -21.40 -1.63 -0.33
CA THR A 108 -22.78 -2.01 -0.05
C THR A 108 -23.60 -2.01 -1.31
N ARG A 109 -23.56 -0.95 -2.09
CA ARG A 109 -24.27 -0.82 -3.38
C ARG A 109 -23.85 -1.88 -4.39
N ILE A 110 -22.55 -2.20 -4.46
CA ILE A 110 -22.04 -3.28 -5.31
C ILE A 110 -22.60 -4.65 -4.87
N CYS A 111 -22.66 -4.91 -3.56
CA CYS A 111 -23.22 -6.15 -3.01
C CYS A 111 -24.73 -6.27 -3.27
N GLU A 112 -25.45 -5.17 -3.21
CA GLU A 112 -26.90 -5.07 -3.53
C GLU A 112 -27.20 -5.11 -5.04
N ARG A 113 -26.16 -5.22 -5.87
CA ARG A 113 -26.23 -5.21 -7.34
C ARG A 113 -26.86 -3.94 -7.91
N ASP A 114 -26.62 -2.81 -7.28
CA ASP A 114 -27.00 -1.50 -7.81
C ASP A 114 -26.29 -1.26 -9.16
N LYS A 115 -27.07 -1.11 -10.23
CA LYS A 115 -26.56 -0.92 -11.60
C LYS A 115 -25.89 0.43 -11.81
N THR A 116 -26.10 1.39 -10.90
CA THR A 116 -25.50 2.73 -10.98
C THR A 116 -24.12 2.81 -10.33
N CYS A 117 -23.70 1.75 -9.62
CA CYS A 117 -22.40 1.64 -8.97
C CYS A 117 -21.62 0.47 -9.54
N THR A 118 -20.38 0.71 -9.91
CA THR A 118 -19.50 -0.29 -10.50
C THR A 118 -18.32 -0.62 -9.57
N ARG A 119 -17.71 -1.79 -9.79
CA ARG A 119 -16.46 -2.12 -9.12
C ARG A 119 -15.34 -1.11 -9.42
N GLN A 120 -15.41 -0.46 -10.59
CA GLN A 120 -14.42 0.52 -11.00
C GLN A 120 -14.51 1.78 -10.12
N ASP A 121 -15.71 2.21 -9.73
CA ASP A 121 -15.91 3.35 -8.83
C ASP A 121 -15.24 3.09 -7.47
N PHE A 122 -15.41 1.87 -6.93
CA PHE A 122 -14.73 1.47 -5.71
C PHE A 122 -13.20 1.43 -5.86
N ILE A 123 -12.68 0.86 -6.95
CA ILE A 123 -11.24 0.78 -7.23
C ILE A 123 -10.66 2.19 -7.30
N GLN A 124 -11.32 3.11 -7.99
CA GLN A 124 -10.88 4.49 -8.10
C GLN A 124 -10.84 5.16 -6.73
N ALA A 125 -11.90 5.08 -5.94
CA ALA A 125 -11.96 5.65 -4.60
C ALA A 125 -10.89 5.07 -3.67
N ALA A 126 -10.64 3.76 -3.73
CA ALA A 126 -9.58 3.11 -2.95
C ALA A 126 -8.17 3.57 -3.39
N CYS A 127 -7.94 3.75 -4.68
CA CYS A 127 -6.67 4.26 -5.22
C CYS A 127 -6.40 5.72 -4.82
N GLU A 128 -7.44 6.52 -4.65
CA GLU A 128 -7.31 7.90 -4.16
C GLU A 128 -6.88 7.95 -2.70
N LYS A 129 -7.33 7.00 -1.89
CA LYS A 129 -7.06 6.95 -0.45
C LYS A 129 -5.70 6.34 -0.12
N TRP A 130 -5.29 5.28 -0.83
CA TRP A 130 -4.09 4.52 -0.48
C TRP A 130 -3.13 4.41 -1.65
N LEU A 131 -1.91 4.90 -1.44
CA LEU A 131 -0.86 4.90 -2.45
C LEU A 131 -0.43 3.47 -2.82
N ASP A 132 -0.37 2.55 -1.87
CA ASP A 132 0.02 1.16 -2.14
C ASP A 132 -1.04 0.38 -2.93
N VAL A 133 -2.32 0.72 -2.78
CA VAL A 133 -3.41 0.17 -3.62
C VAL A 133 -3.25 0.62 -5.07
N ARG A 134 -2.92 1.89 -5.27
CA ARG A 134 -2.65 2.46 -6.60
C ARG A 134 -1.42 1.84 -7.26
N LEU A 135 -0.35 1.57 -6.49
CA LEU A 135 0.91 1.03 -7.01
C LEU A 135 0.86 -0.48 -7.28
N PHE A 136 0.22 -1.25 -6.39
CA PHE A 136 0.33 -2.71 -6.37
C PHE A 136 -1.01 -3.41 -6.52
N GLY A 137 -2.10 -2.67 -6.55
CA GLY A 137 -3.44 -3.21 -6.44
C GLY A 137 -3.79 -3.65 -5.02
N GLY A 138 -5.04 -4.06 -4.82
CA GLY A 138 -5.55 -4.56 -3.55
C GLY A 138 -6.61 -5.63 -3.77
N THR A 139 -6.75 -6.56 -2.82
CA THR A 139 -7.84 -7.52 -2.77
C THR A 139 -8.81 -7.11 -1.69
N PHE A 140 -10.05 -6.85 -2.07
CA PHE A 140 -11.14 -6.44 -1.19
C PHE A 140 -12.23 -7.53 -1.22
N ALA A 141 -11.95 -8.64 -0.54
CA ALA A 141 -12.85 -9.79 -0.47
C ALA A 141 -13.59 -9.82 0.86
N TYR A 142 -14.44 -8.82 1.10
CA TYR A 142 -15.25 -8.73 2.32
C TYR A 142 -16.68 -9.22 2.05
N LYS A 143 -17.29 -9.85 3.05
CA LYS A 143 -18.70 -10.21 3.01
C LYS A 143 -19.54 -9.00 3.41
N TYR A 144 -20.74 -8.91 2.83
CA TYR A 144 -21.70 -7.85 3.16
C TYR A 144 -21.95 -7.72 4.67
N THR A 145 -22.09 -8.86 5.36
CA THR A 145 -22.29 -8.92 6.81
C THR A 145 -21.12 -8.36 7.63
N GLU A 146 -19.93 -8.31 7.07
CA GLU A 146 -18.75 -7.77 7.73
C GLU A 146 -18.66 -6.24 7.63
N LEU A 147 -19.37 -5.66 6.67
CA LEU A 147 -19.39 -4.21 6.41
C LEU A 147 -20.50 -3.50 7.19
N SER A 148 -21.60 -4.20 7.47
CA SER A 148 -22.82 -3.66 8.10
C SER A 148 -22.84 -3.77 9.63
N GLY A 149 -21.76 -4.27 10.24
CA GLY A 149 -21.62 -4.48 11.70
C GLY A 149 -20.92 -3.33 12.41
#